data_221191423553261e59d16260208f3a80
#
_entry.id   221191423553261e59d16260208f3a80
#
_cell.length_a   1.000
_cell.length_b   1.000
_cell.length_c   1.000
_cell.angle_alpha   90.00
_cell.angle_beta   90.00
_cell.angle_gamma   90.00
#
_symmetry.space_group_name_H-M   'P 1'
#
loop_
_entity.id
_entity.type
_entity.pdbx_description
1 polymer ?
#
loop_
_entity_poly.entity_id
_entity_poly.type
_entity_poly.pdbx_seq_one_letter_code
_entity_poly.pdbx_strand_id
1 'polypeptide(L)'
;MTDHDPSDLDFTALVEETAPAPPVREQPTAAEEQEELIGAQALGAEGFHLIATRRTGRPAADPSSQGILVVDDDLPTGELAARVLRRAGFQAAVVGDPRDAARHMTKLGPPALVLLDVEMPGMGGFEFLARMRANKLLKDTPVVLFTALSERRHIVRGLLAGADGYIAKPISGSALVSAVQTVLSA
;
A
#
# COMPACT_ATOMS: atom_id res chain seq x y z
N MET A 1 -15.05 -22.81 8.03
CA MET A 1 -13.72 -23.36 7.71
C MET A 1 -13.72 -23.48 6.20
N THR A 2 -13.35 -22.39 5.52
CA THR A 2 -13.30 -22.33 4.06
C THR A 2 -11.98 -22.92 3.64
N ASP A 3 -12.06 -24.13 3.07
CA ASP A 3 -10.93 -24.77 2.38
C ASP A 3 -10.49 -23.87 1.22
N HIS A 4 -9.44 -23.10 1.44
CA HIS A 4 -8.79 -22.34 0.37
C HIS A 4 -7.76 -23.27 -0.25
N ASP A 5 -7.98 -23.62 -1.51
CA ASP A 5 -7.01 -24.39 -2.29
C ASP A 5 -5.69 -23.58 -2.38
N PRO A 6 -4.54 -24.15 -2.01
CA PRO A 6 -3.25 -23.47 -2.13
C PRO A 6 -2.94 -22.94 -3.53
N SER A 7 -3.56 -23.50 -4.58
CA SER A 7 -3.43 -23.02 -5.96
C SER A 7 -4.09 -21.65 -6.18
N ASP A 8 -5.04 -21.24 -5.34
CA ASP A 8 -5.71 -19.93 -5.42
C ASP A 8 -4.84 -18.78 -4.89
N LEU A 9 -3.72 -19.08 -4.21
CA LEU A 9 -2.81 -18.09 -3.65
C LEU A 9 -1.63 -17.74 -4.57
N ASP A 10 -1.71 -18.05 -5.87
CA ASP A 10 -0.68 -17.63 -6.81
C ASP A 10 -0.85 -16.17 -7.23
N PHE A 11 -0.02 -15.30 -6.66
CA PHE A 11 0.01 -13.88 -6.97
C PHE A 11 1.04 -13.51 -8.04
N THR A 12 1.73 -14.50 -8.66
CA THR A 12 2.73 -14.22 -9.71
C THR A 12 2.10 -13.56 -10.93
N ALA A 13 0.84 -13.87 -11.22
CA ALA A 13 0.06 -13.21 -12.28
C ALA A 13 -0.08 -11.68 -12.10
N LEU A 14 0.13 -11.12 -10.89
CA LEU A 14 0.14 -9.68 -10.67
C LEU A 14 1.27 -8.96 -11.41
N VAL A 15 2.34 -9.66 -11.72
CA VAL A 15 3.57 -9.09 -12.28
C VAL A 15 3.90 -9.66 -13.67
N GLU A 16 3.03 -10.50 -14.23
CA GLU A 16 3.17 -10.98 -15.60
C GLU A 16 2.92 -9.84 -16.59
N GLU A 17 3.85 -9.66 -17.50
CA GLU A 17 3.87 -8.57 -18.50
C GLU A 17 2.74 -8.71 -19.54
N THR A 18 2.12 -9.89 -19.63
CA THR A 18 1.06 -10.22 -20.59
C THR A 18 -0.35 -9.79 -20.18
N ALA A 19 -0.58 -9.50 -18.90
CA ALA A 19 -1.86 -8.98 -18.46
C ALA A 19 -1.91 -7.46 -18.71
N PRO A 20 -2.89 -6.94 -19.49
CA PRO A 20 -3.03 -5.50 -19.63
C PRO A 20 -3.22 -4.89 -18.24
N ALA A 21 -2.34 -3.94 -17.89
CA ALA A 21 -2.53 -3.17 -16.66
C ALA A 21 -3.92 -2.51 -16.71
N PRO A 22 -4.71 -2.60 -15.64
CA PRO A 22 -5.96 -1.85 -15.59
C PRO A 22 -5.64 -0.36 -15.79
N PRO A 23 -6.49 0.40 -16.50
CA PRO A 23 -6.20 1.79 -16.82
C PRO A 23 -6.00 2.60 -15.54
N VAL A 24 -4.76 2.94 -15.25
CA VAL A 24 -4.42 3.95 -14.24
C VAL A 24 -4.72 5.29 -14.89
N ARG A 25 -5.73 6.01 -14.39
CA ARG A 25 -6.01 7.35 -14.90
C ARG A 25 -4.77 8.21 -14.72
N GLU A 26 -4.24 8.71 -15.83
CA GLU A 26 -2.96 9.42 -15.83
C GLU A 26 -3.02 10.76 -15.10
N GLN A 27 -4.18 11.41 -15.07
CA GLN A 27 -4.38 12.67 -14.33
C GLN A 27 -5.84 12.79 -13.83
N PRO A 28 -6.05 13.16 -12.56
CA PRO A 28 -7.36 13.51 -12.06
C PRO A 28 -7.84 14.83 -12.67
N THR A 29 -9.15 15.01 -12.80
CA THR A 29 -9.73 16.31 -13.15
C THR A 29 -9.68 17.25 -11.93
N ALA A 30 -9.69 18.57 -12.16
CA ALA A 30 -9.66 19.55 -11.06
C ALA A 30 -10.85 19.41 -10.08
N ALA A 31 -11.99 18.88 -10.52
CA ALA A 31 -13.16 18.60 -9.68
C ALA A 31 -12.91 17.36 -8.78
N GLU A 32 -12.36 16.29 -9.35
CA GLU A 32 -11.99 15.08 -8.61
C GLU A 32 -10.89 15.38 -7.57
N GLU A 33 -9.93 16.26 -7.91
CA GLU A 33 -8.93 16.75 -6.96
C GLU A 33 -9.54 17.47 -5.76
N GLN A 34 -10.63 18.18 -5.96
CA GLN A 34 -11.27 18.98 -4.92
C GLN A 34 -12.18 18.12 -4.03
N GLU A 35 -12.93 17.18 -4.59
CA GLU A 35 -13.80 16.28 -3.83
C GLU A 35 -13.01 15.28 -2.96
N GLU A 36 -11.96 14.68 -3.50
CA GLU A 36 -11.12 13.71 -2.78
C GLU A 36 -10.32 14.35 -1.64
N LEU A 37 -9.86 15.59 -1.81
CA LEU A 37 -9.13 16.32 -0.76
C LEU A 37 -10.02 16.84 0.37
N ILE A 38 -11.32 17.02 0.13
CA ILE A 38 -12.30 17.31 1.19
C ILE A 38 -12.52 16.08 2.06
N GLY A 39 -12.41 14.87 1.51
CA GLY A 39 -12.46 13.59 2.23
C GLY A 39 -11.15 13.16 2.90
N ALA A 40 -10.02 13.75 2.49
CA ALA A 40 -8.70 13.42 3.04
C ALA A 40 -8.40 14.32 4.23
N GLN A 41 -8.44 13.78 5.44
CA GLN A 41 -7.95 14.50 6.61
C GLN A 41 -6.42 14.54 6.58
N ALA A 42 -5.85 15.73 6.44
CA ALA A 42 -4.42 15.93 6.63
C ALA A 42 -4.10 15.71 8.11
N LEU A 43 -3.45 14.60 8.44
CA LEU A 43 -2.98 14.32 9.78
C LEU A 43 -1.60 14.95 10.00
N GLY A 44 -1.61 16.23 10.38
CA GLY A 44 -0.42 16.91 10.89
C GLY A 44 0.54 17.47 9.84
N ALA A 45 1.52 18.24 10.33
CA ALA A 45 2.55 18.93 9.55
C ALA A 45 3.61 17.99 8.91
N GLU A 46 3.44 16.67 8.96
CA GLU A 46 4.46 15.68 8.61
C GLU A 46 4.20 14.93 7.28
N GLY A 47 3.37 15.47 6.39
CA GLY A 47 3.23 14.92 5.03
C GLY A 47 2.42 13.63 4.92
N PHE A 48 1.69 13.25 5.95
CA PHE A 48 0.78 12.10 5.93
C PHE A 48 -0.63 12.53 5.53
N HIS A 49 -1.20 11.86 4.53
CA HIS A 49 -2.55 12.09 4.05
C HIS A 49 -3.33 10.78 4.15
N LEU A 50 -4.33 10.72 5.00
CA LEU A 50 -5.21 9.56 5.17
C LEU A 50 -6.51 9.80 4.40
N ILE A 51 -6.95 8.78 3.67
CA ILE A 51 -8.34 8.70 3.22
C ILE A 51 -9.14 7.96 4.27
N ALA A 52 -10.34 8.45 4.55
CA ALA A 52 -11.32 7.66 5.28
C ALA A 52 -11.66 6.41 4.45
N THR A 53 -11.15 5.27 4.88
CA THR A 53 -11.32 4.03 4.16
C THR A 53 -12.80 3.66 4.06
N ARG A 54 -13.29 3.43 2.86
CA ARG A 54 -14.61 2.81 2.62
C ARG A 54 -14.63 1.31 2.95
N ARG A 55 -13.69 0.83 3.74
CA ARG A 55 -13.54 -0.60 4.04
C ARG A 55 -14.27 -0.98 5.29
N THR A 56 -15.59 -1.01 5.19
CA THR A 56 -16.44 -1.68 6.16
C THR A 56 -16.39 -3.18 5.89
N GLY A 57 -15.73 -3.97 6.74
CA GLY A 57 -15.95 -5.41 6.70
C GLY A 57 -14.82 -6.36 7.02
N ARG A 58 -13.57 -5.93 7.16
CA ARG A 58 -12.53 -6.80 7.68
C ARG A 58 -12.42 -6.57 9.19
N PRO A 59 -12.66 -7.61 10.04
CA PRO A 59 -12.39 -7.47 11.46
C PRO A 59 -10.93 -7.07 11.63
N ALA A 60 -10.67 -6.10 12.52
CA ALA A 60 -9.33 -5.70 12.89
C ALA A 60 -8.55 -6.96 13.30
N ALA A 61 -7.72 -7.46 12.40
CA ALA A 61 -6.85 -8.57 12.73
C ALA A 61 -5.83 -8.07 13.74
N ASP A 62 -5.49 -8.93 14.70
CA ASP A 62 -4.43 -8.64 15.66
C ASP A 62 -3.19 -8.14 14.89
N PRO A 63 -2.72 -6.90 15.14
CA PRO A 63 -1.57 -6.33 14.42
C PRO A 63 -0.31 -7.19 14.51
N SER A 64 -0.21 -8.05 15.55
CA SER A 64 0.91 -8.96 15.74
C SER A 64 0.83 -10.22 14.87
N SER A 65 -0.35 -10.57 14.33
CA SER A 65 -0.57 -11.82 13.59
C SER A 65 -0.44 -11.69 12.08
N GLN A 66 -0.47 -10.47 11.55
CA GLN A 66 -0.38 -10.22 10.10
C GLN A 66 0.76 -9.24 9.80
N GLY A 67 1.68 -9.67 8.93
CA GLY A 67 2.86 -8.90 8.59
C GLY A 67 2.55 -7.68 7.71
N ILE A 68 3.32 -6.62 7.89
CA ILE A 68 3.41 -5.49 6.97
C ILE A 68 4.44 -5.82 5.90
N LEU A 69 4.08 -5.67 4.63
CA LEU A 69 5.01 -5.82 3.52
C LEU A 69 5.45 -4.44 3.03
N VAL A 70 6.72 -4.14 3.15
CA VAL A 70 7.34 -2.93 2.59
C VAL A 70 7.90 -3.28 1.22
N VAL A 71 7.46 -2.57 0.20
CA VAL A 71 7.90 -2.73 -1.20
C VAL A 71 8.58 -1.44 -1.62
N ASP A 72 9.92 -1.46 -1.72
CA ASP A 72 10.74 -0.26 -1.93
C ASP A 72 12.06 -0.70 -2.59
N ASP A 73 12.41 -0.16 -3.76
CA ASP A 73 13.65 -0.50 -4.46
C ASP A 73 14.89 0.07 -3.75
N ASP A 74 14.72 1.13 -2.96
CA ASP A 74 15.72 1.57 -1.98
C ASP A 74 15.64 0.70 -0.71
N LEU A 75 16.24 -0.49 -0.77
CA LEU A 75 16.26 -1.43 0.36
C LEU A 75 16.71 -0.81 1.69
N PRO A 76 17.73 0.07 1.76
CA PRO A 76 18.09 0.78 2.99
C PRO A 76 16.92 1.58 3.57
N THR A 77 16.20 2.33 2.75
CA THR A 77 15.01 3.11 3.18
C THR A 77 13.87 2.19 3.61
N GLY A 78 13.58 1.15 2.83
CA GLY A 78 12.58 0.13 3.18
C GLY A 78 12.91 -0.57 4.51
N GLU A 79 14.17 -0.95 4.73
CA GLU A 79 14.60 -1.60 5.97
C GLU A 79 14.56 -0.65 7.18
N LEU A 80 14.83 0.65 6.98
CA LEU A 80 14.65 1.64 8.03
C LEU A 80 13.18 1.72 8.46
N ALA A 81 12.26 1.81 7.50
CA ALA A 81 10.82 1.81 7.77
C ALA A 81 10.38 0.52 8.49
N ALA A 82 10.79 -0.65 7.98
CA ALA A 82 10.48 -1.93 8.60
C ALA A 82 11.02 -2.05 10.03
N ARG A 83 12.22 -1.54 10.29
CA ARG A 83 12.82 -1.51 11.63
C ARG A 83 12.02 -0.66 12.61
N VAL A 84 11.52 0.50 12.16
CA VAL A 84 10.65 1.36 12.96
C VAL A 84 9.35 0.61 13.30
N LEU A 85 8.72 -0.03 12.31
CA LEU A 85 7.49 -0.79 12.50
C LEU A 85 7.70 -2.00 13.43
N ARG A 86 8.81 -2.74 13.28
CA ARG A 86 9.14 -3.87 14.18
C ARG A 86 9.35 -3.42 15.62
N ARG A 87 9.96 -2.26 15.86
CA ARG A 87 10.11 -1.68 17.20
C ARG A 87 8.77 -1.28 17.82
N ALA A 88 7.78 -0.95 17.00
CA ALA A 88 6.41 -0.66 17.44
C ALA A 88 5.54 -1.92 17.62
N GLY A 89 6.12 -3.13 17.45
CA GLY A 89 5.44 -4.40 17.69
C GLY A 89 4.84 -5.06 16.45
N PHE A 90 4.99 -4.48 15.26
CA PHE A 90 4.53 -5.10 14.01
C PHE A 90 5.53 -6.14 13.49
N GLN A 91 5.02 -7.15 12.80
CA GLN A 91 5.86 -7.94 11.91
C GLN A 91 6.02 -7.16 10.59
N ALA A 92 7.23 -7.04 10.07
CA ALA A 92 7.47 -6.34 8.82
C ALA A 92 8.54 -7.06 8.00
N ALA A 93 8.27 -7.24 6.71
CA ALA A 93 9.20 -7.75 5.72
C ALA A 93 9.46 -6.67 4.66
N VAL A 94 10.63 -6.72 4.02
CA VAL A 94 11.03 -5.78 2.96
C VAL A 94 11.33 -6.56 1.70
N VAL A 95 10.87 -6.07 0.57
CA VAL A 95 11.18 -6.58 -0.76
C VAL A 95 11.49 -5.41 -1.70
N GLY A 96 12.36 -5.63 -2.69
CA GLY A 96 12.88 -4.57 -3.54
C GLY A 96 12.06 -4.30 -4.81
N ASP A 97 11.09 -5.15 -5.13
CA ASP A 97 10.31 -5.00 -6.35
C ASP A 97 8.93 -5.70 -6.26
N PRO A 98 7.99 -5.37 -7.18
CA PRO A 98 6.68 -6.01 -7.24
C PRO A 98 6.70 -7.54 -7.46
N ARG A 99 7.72 -8.08 -8.13
CA ARG A 99 7.84 -9.54 -8.37
C ARG A 99 8.18 -10.26 -7.07
N ASP A 100 9.07 -9.69 -6.29
CA ASP A 100 9.38 -10.21 -4.96
C ASP A 100 8.19 -10.08 -4.02
N ALA A 101 7.42 -8.99 -4.12
CA ALA A 101 6.17 -8.81 -3.38
C ALA A 101 5.14 -9.90 -3.73
N ALA A 102 4.93 -10.17 -5.02
CA ALA A 102 4.03 -11.24 -5.47
C ALA A 102 4.47 -12.61 -4.94
N ARG A 103 5.77 -12.95 -5.07
CA ARG A 103 6.34 -14.21 -4.53
C ARG A 103 6.19 -14.33 -3.02
N HIS A 104 6.39 -13.22 -2.30
CA HIS A 104 6.20 -13.18 -0.85
C HIS A 104 4.76 -13.48 -0.46
N MET A 105 3.80 -12.83 -1.13
CA MET A 105 2.37 -13.04 -0.89
C MET A 105 1.91 -14.44 -1.28
N THR A 106 2.42 -15.00 -2.39
CA THR A 106 2.13 -16.39 -2.79
C THR A 106 2.56 -17.38 -1.70
N LYS A 107 3.70 -17.13 -1.06
CA LYS A 107 4.24 -18.02 -0.04
C LYS A 107 3.57 -17.88 1.33
N LEU A 108 3.20 -16.67 1.72
CA LEU A 108 2.77 -16.35 3.11
C LEU A 108 1.31 -15.85 3.18
N GLY A 109 0.65 -15.66 2.04
CA GLY A 109 -0.68 -15.08 1.96
C GLY A 109 -0.66 -13.53 1.93
N PRO A 110 -1.85 -12.91 1.78
CA PRO A 110 -2.00 -11.47 1.77
C PRO A 110 -1.51 -10.84 3.09
N PRO A 111 -0.69 -9.76 3.04
CA PRO A 111 -0.27 -9.07 4.26
C PRO A 111 -1.43 -8.28 4.89
N ALA A 112 -1.27 -7.85 6.12
CA ALA A 112 -2.20 -6.96 6.79
C ALA A 112 -2.22 -5.56 6.15
N LEU A 113 -1.04 -5.12 5.66
CA LEU A 113 -0.86 -3.83 5.00
C LEU A 113 0.36 -3.92 4.08
N VAL A 114 0.26 -3.27 2.92
CA VAL A 114 1.40 -3.01 2.04
C VAL A 114 1.81 -1.55 2.16
N LEU A 115 3.08 -1.31 2.49
CA LEU A 115 3.72 -0.01 2.41
C LEU A 115 4.49 0.02 1.09
N LEU A 116 4.04 0.82 0.13
CA LEU A 116 4.42 0.70 -1.28
C LEU A 116 5.09 1.96 -1.80
N ASP A 117 6.32 1.85 -2.28
CA ASP A 117 6.91 2.95 -3.04
C ASP A 117 6.25 3.10 -4.42
N VAL A 118 6.23 4.32 -4.93
CA VAL A 118 5.66 4.66 -6.24
C VAL A 118 6.71 4.55 -7.33
N GLU A 119 7.93 5.01 -7.06
CA GLU A 119 9.00 5.12 -8.02
C GLU A 119 9.91 3.89 -7.96
N MET A 120 9.54 2.84 -8.68
CA MET A 120 10.35 1.62 -8.79
C MET A 120 10.67 1.31 -10.26
N PRO A 121 11.85 0.76 -10.57
CA PRO A 121 12.20 0.33 -11.92
C PRO A 121 11.26 -0.74 -12.47
N GLY A 122 10.91 -0.63 -13.74
CA GLY A 122 10.00 -1.58 -14.40
C GLY A 122 8.54 -1.30 -14.06
N MET A 123 7.94 -2.07 -13.15
CA MET A 123 6.57 -1.86 -12.70
C MET A 123 6.54 -0.84 -11.56
N GLY A 124 5.99 0.34 -11.80
CA GLY A 124 5.82 1.36 -10.76
C GLY A 124 4.70 1.03 -9.75
N GLY A 125 4.74 1.69 -8.59
CA GLY A 125 3.80 1.41 -7.50
C GLY A 125 2.33 1.66 -7.85
N PHE A 126 2.02 2.67 -8.66
CA PHE A 126 0.63 2.88 -9.11
C PHE A 126 0.09 1.72 -9.95
N GLU A 127 0.93 1.17 -10.84
CA GLU A 127 0.53 0.01 -11.63
C GLU A 127 0.34 -1.22 -10.75
N PHE A 128 1.26 -1.46 -9.84
CA PHE A 128 1.15 -2.57 -8.90
C PHE A 128 -0.09 -2.45 -8.02
N LEU A 129 -0.38 -1.26 -7.50
CA LEU A 129 -1.61 -0.98 -6.76
C LEU A 129 -2.86 -1.31 -7.59
N ALA A 130 -2.93 -0.84 -8.85
CA ALA A 130 -4.07 -1.11 -9.73
C ALA A 130 -4.26 -2.62 -9.96
N ARG A 131 -3.18 -3.38 -10.14
CA ARG A 131 -3.21 -4.84 -10.26
C ARG A 131 -3.68 -5.53 -8.97
N MET A 132 -3.22 -5.05 -7.81
CA MET A 132 -3.74 -5.54 -6.52
C MET A 132 -5.25 -5.28 -6.39
N ARG A 133 -5.75 -4.13 -6.79
CA ARG A 133 -7.19 -3.79 -6.75
C ARG A 133 -8.03 -4.63 -7.72
N ALA A 134 -7.45 -5.05 -8.83
CA ALA A 134 -8.11 -5.97 -9.79
C ALA A 134 -8.11 -7.44 -9.29
N ASN A 135 -7.23 -7.81 -8.39
CA ASN A 135 -7.13 -9.18 -7.86
C ASN A 135 -8.15 -9.42 -6.74
N LYS A 136 -8.96 -10.49 -6.86
CA LYS A 136 -10.06 -10.81 -5.92
C LYS A 136 -9.59 -10.99 -4.47
N LEU A 137 -8.38 -11.52 -4.26
CA LEU A 137 -7.84 -11.80 -2.93
C LEU A 137 -7.13 -10.60 -2.31
N LEU A 138 -6.62 -9.67 -3.13
CA LEU A 138 -5.82 -8.53 -2.68
C LEU A 138 -6.57 -7.19 -2.76
N LYS A 139 -7.73 -7.14 -3.44
CA LYS A 139 -8.48 -5.89 -3.65
C LYS A 139 -8.79 -5.14 -2.34
N ASP A 140 -8.93 -5.88 -1.26
CA ASP A 140 -9.25 -5.35 0.07
C ASP A 140 -8.03 -5.25 1.00
N THR A 141 -6.82 -5.59 0.51
CA THR A 141 -5.59 -5.43 1.30
C THR A 141 -5.26 -3.94 1.43
N PRO A 142 -5.11 -3.41 2.65
CA PRO A 142 -4.70 -2.03 2.86
C PRO A 142 -3.38 -1.71 2.18
N VAL A 143 -3.33 -0.60 1.43
CA VAL A 143 -2.13 -0.11 0.76
C VAL A 143 -1.90 1.34 1.11
N VAL A 144 -0.75 1.63 1.70
CA VAL A 144 -0.27 2.98 1.95
C VAL A 144 0.88 3.27 0.99
N LEU A 145 0.75 4.29 0.16
CA LEU A 145 1.85 4.74 -0.69
C LEU A 145 2.89 5.47 0.17
N PHE A 146 4.15 5.08 0.05
CA PHE A 146 5.28 5.61 0.81
C PHE A 146 6.39 6.02 -0.14
N THR A 147 6.45 7.29 -0.55
CA THR A 147 7.24 7.72 -1.69
C THR A 147 7.83 9.12 -1.50
N ALA A 148 8.89 9.43 -2.28
CA ALA A 148 9.46 10.78 -2.35
C ALA A 148 8.55 11.78 -3.10
N LEU A 149 7.57 11.32 -3.87
CA LEU A 149 6.62 12.17 -4.57
C LEU A 149 5.68 12.86 -3.58
N SER A 150 5.86 14.16 -3.35
CA SER A 150 5.08 14.94 -2.38
C SER A 150 4.09 15.92 -3.02
N GLU A 151 4.08 16.01 -4.36
CA GLU A 151 3.18 16.93 -5.04
C GLU A 151 1.72 16.48 -4.96
N ARG A 152 0.82 17.45 -4.78
CA ARG A 152 -0.63 17.22 -4.64
C ARG A 152 -1.21 16.29 -5.71
N ARG A 153 -0.80 16.46 -6.99
CA ARG A 153 -1.26 15.61 -8.10
C ARG A 153 -0.95 14.11 -7.90
N HIS A 154 0.19 13.78 -7.28
CA HIS A 154 0.57 12.38 -7.02
C HIS A 154 -0.21 11.79 -5.86
N ILE A 155 -0.48 12.61 -4.84
CA ILE A 155 -1.34 12.24 -3.71
C ILE A 155 -2.73 11.90 -4.22
N VAL A 156 -3.38 12.82 -4.95
CA VAL A 156 -4.72 12.61 -5.51
C VAL A 156 -4.76 11.40 -6.44
N ARG A 157 -3.75 11.25 -7.32
CA ARG A 157 -3.63 10.08 -8.18
C ARG A 157 -3.59 8.77 -7.39
N GLY A 158 -2.82 8.72 -6.31
CA GLY A 158 -2.71 7.54 -5.45
C GLY A 158 -4.06 7.18 -4.80
N LEU A 159 -4.76 8.19 -4.34
CA LEU A 159 -6.06 8.08 -3.72
C LEU A 159 -7.10 7.54 -4.72
N LEU A 160 -7.18 8.12 -5.92
CA LEU A 160 -8.06 7.67 -7.00
C LEU A 160 -7.71 6.26 -7.52
N ALA A 161 -6.43 5.87 -7.44
CA ALA A 161 -5.99 4.51 -7.74
C ALA A 161 -6.40 3.49 -6.67
N GLY A 162 -6.98 3.95 -5.56
CA GLY A 162 -7.47 3.09 -4.48
C GLY A 162 -6.46 2.83 -3.36
N ALA A 163 -5.48 3.72 -3.15
CA ALA A 163 -4.66 3.68 -1.94
C ALA A 163 -5.50 4.04 -0.71
N ASP A 164 -5.17 3.45 0.43
CA ASP A 164 -5.82 3.73 1.71
C ASP A 164 -5.10 4.83 2.49
N GLY A 165 -3.90 5.17 2.07
CA GLY A 165 -3.12 6.27 2.61
C GLY A 165 -1.97 6.66 1.69
N TYR A 166 -1.41 7.85 1.95
CA TYR A 166 -0.26 8.39 1.24
C TYR A 166 0.69 9.04 2.22
N ILE A 167 1.94 8.66 2.19
CA ILE A 167 3.01 9.17 3.04
C ILE A 167 4.14 9.69 2.17
N ALA A 168 4.47 10.98 2.29
CA ALA A 168 5.63 11.55 1.64
C ALA A 168 6.91 11.30 2.46
N LYS A 169 7.96 10.79 1.83
CA LYS A 169 9.31 10.70 2.40
C LYS A 169 9.99 12.10 2.38
N PRO A 170 10.78 12.48 3.41
CA PRO A 170 11.04 11.76 4.65
C PRO A 170 9.92 11.94 5.68
N ILE A 171 9.71 10.93 6.55
CA ILE A 171 8.74 10.97 7.64
C ILE A 171 9.41 10.54 8.95
N SER A 172 8.94 11.08 10.08
CA SER A 172 9.40 10.60 11.39
C SER A 172 8.89 9.18 11.69
N GLY A 173 9.65 8.45 12.50
CA GLY A 173 9.27 7.08 12.86
C GLY A 173 7.93 7.02 13.62
N SER A 174 7.63 8.03 14.44
CA SER A 174 6.37 8.12 15.18
C SER A 174 5.18 8.35 14.24
N ALA A 175 5.34 9.22 13.25
CA ALA A 175 4.29 9.49 12.26
C ALA A 175 4.05 8.28 11.36
N LEU A 176 5.08 7.55 10.94
CA LEU A 176 4.94 6.30 10.18
C LEU A 176 4.12 5.27 10.98
N VAL A 177 4.44 5.06 12.25
CA VAL A 177 3.70 4.13 13.11
C VAL A 177 2.26 4.56 13.29
N SER A 178 2.01 5.85 13.58
CA SER A 178 0.65 6.39 13.72
C SER A 178 -0.17 6.20 12.45
N ALA A 179 0.42 6.46 11.29
CA ALA A 179 -0.23 6.27 10.00
C ALA A 179 -0.66 4.82 9.76
N VAL A 180 0.26 3.88 9.97
CA VAL A 180 -0.03 2.45 9.82
C VAL A 180 -1.11 1.99 10.79
N GLN A 181 -1.04 2.41 12.07
CA GLN A 181 -2.06 2.10 13.08
C GLN A 181 -3.43 2.61 12.66
N THR A 182 -3.51 3.84 12.15
CA THR A 182 -4.77 4.44 11.71
C THR A 182 -5.40 3.63 10.57
N VAL A 183 -4.61 3.25 9.56
CA VAL A 183 -5.11 2.45 8.43
C VAL A 183 -5.54 1.05 8.85
N LEU A 184 -4.82 0.42 9.79
CA LEU A 184 -5.17 -0.92 10.28
C LEU A 184 -6.38 -0.92 11.23
N SER A 185 -6.74 0.23 11.81
CA SER A 185 -7.88 0.36 12.74
C SER A 185 -9.16 0.83 12.05
N ALA A 186 -9.10 1.20 10.76
CA ALA A 186 -10.23 1.67 9.98
C ALA A 186 -10.97 0.51 9.33
#